data_22f82bcf050a96df5a85437db50c9e0e
#
_entry.id   22f82bcf050a96df5a85437db50c9e0e
#
_cell.length_a   1.000
_cell.length_b   1.000
_cell.length_c   1.000
_cell.angle_alpha   90.00
_cell.angle_beta   90.00
_cell.angle_gamma   90.00
#
_symmetry.space_group_name_H-M   'P 1'
#
loop_
_entity.id
_entity.type
_entity.pdbx_description
1 polymer ?
#
loop_
_entity_poly.entity_id
_entity_poly.type
_entity_poly.pdbx_seq_one_letter_code
_entity_poly.pdbx_strand_id
1 'polypeptide(L)'
;LGSRGLGDVYKRQDECEAEVLKAAVPRYVYRVVDVTQVDEGVRLEGTSVTLKGNSIKEHLKGCNKAALIAVTISDGIDRMLRVMQASDLAKAVISDSMASAAIEQVCDKVEAVIKEELPEYNQTFRFGIGYGDLPLSQQGEFLKILNAPKLIGLNIGKTDMMTPTKSVTAVI
;
A
#
# COMPACT_ATOMS: atom_id res chain seq x y z
N LEU A 1 -10.87 22.03 -27.39
CA LEU A 1 -12.00 21.99 -26.47
C LEU A 1 -12.44 23.40 -26.15
N GLY A 2 -13.72 23.74 -26.50
CA GLY A 2 -14.32 25.00 -26.10
C GLY A 2 -14.47 25.08 -24.57
N SER A 3 -14.79 26.27 -24.05
CA SER A 3 -14.99 26.53 -22.62
C SER A 3 -15.99 25.57 -21.95
N ARG A 4 -17.00 25.09 -22.70
CA ARG A 4 -17.97 24.09 -22.25
C ARG A 4 -17.33 22.73 -21.93
N GLY A 5 -16.46 22.24 -22.84
CA GLY A 5 -15.80 20.96 -22.64
C GLY A 5 -14.85 20.97 -21.43
N LEU A 6 -14.19 22.10 -21.19
CA LEU A 6 -13.31 22.28 -20.03
C LEU A 6 -14.11 22.28 -18.72
N GLY A 7 -15.26 23.00 -18.68
CA GLY A 7 -16.15 22.99 -17.51
C GLY A 7 -16.69 21.61 -17.18
N ASP A 8 -17.06 20.81 -18.20
CA ASP A 8 -17.54 19.44 -18.02
C ASP A 8 -16.44 18.52 -17.48
N VAL A 9 -15.18 18.68 -17.90
CA VAL A 9 -14.04 17.93 -17.38
C VAL A 9 -13.83 18.23 -15.90
N TYR A 10 -13.81 19.50 -15.50
CA TYR A 10 -13.64 19.88 -14.09
C TYR A 10 -14.79 19.38 -13.22
N LYS A 11 -16.02 19.49 -13.68
CA LYS A 11 -17.19 18.97 -12.98
C LYS A 11 -17.09 17.47 -12.75
N ARG A 12 -16.63 16.71 -13.76
CA ARG A 12 -16.45 15.27 -13.68
C ARG A 12 -15.35 14.90 -12.69
N GLN A 13 -14.25 15.65 -12.64
CA GLN A 13 -13.18 15.49 -11.66
C GLN A 13 -13.69 15.74 -10.23
N ASP A 14 -14.45 16.80 -10.00
CA ASP A 14 -15.01 17.13 -8.69
C ASP A 14 -15.98 16.04 -8.21
N GLU A 15 -16.82 15.51 -9.10
CA GLU A 15 -17.73 14.41 -8.80
C GLU A 15 -16.97 13.13 -8.43
N CYS A 16 -15.91 12.80 -9.18
CA CYS A 16 -15.07 11.64 -8.91
C CYS A 16 -14.35 11.78 -7.57
N GLU A 17 -13.79 12.95 -7.28
CA GLU A 17 -13.13 13.22 -5.99
C GLU A 17 -14.09 13.00 -4.82
N ALA A 18 -15.29 13.56 -4.90
CA ALA A 18 -16.32 13.41 -3.87
C ALA A 18 -16.69 11.94 -3.65
N GLU A 19 -16.88 11.18 -4.73
CA GLU A 19 -17.22 9.76 -4.66
C GLU A 19 -16.08 8.92 -4.08
N VAL A 20 -14.82 9.20 -4.46
CA VAL A 20 -13.63 8.53 -3.92
C VAL A 20 -13.49 8.80 -2.44
N LEU A 21 -13.59 10.05 -2.01
CA LEU A 21 -13.48 10.43 -0.60
C LEU A 21 -14.58 9.78 0.25
N LYS A 22 -15.79 9.67 -0.30
CA LYS A 22 -16.90 9.02 0.39
C LYS A 22 -16.72 7.51 0.54
N ALA A 23 -16.16 6.85 -0.48
CA ALA A 23 -15.98 5.41 -0.51
C ALA A 23 -14.72 4.95 0.22
N ALA A 24 -13.69 5.81 0.32
CA ALA A 24 -12.42 5.46 0.94
C ALA A 24 -12.54 5.35 2.46
N VAL A 25 -12.06 4.23 3.01
CA VAL A 25 -11.94 4.01 4.45
C VAL A 25 -10.49 3.61 4.73
N PRO A 26 -9.63 4.58 5.07
CA PRO A 26 -8.22 4.28 5.34
C PRO A 26 -8.06 3.40 6.57
N ARG A 27 -7.27 2.34 6.43
CA ARG A 27 -6.88 1.46 7.53
C ARG A 27 -5.42 1.09 7.36
N TYR A 28 -4.71 0.95 8.46
CA TYR A 28 -3.31 0.55 8.41
C TYR A 28 -2.93 -0.28 9.62
N VAL A 29 -1.87 -1.04 9.45
CA VAL A 29 -1.16 -1.73 10.52
C VAL A 29 0.32 -1.64 10.21
N TYR A 30 1.14 -1.45 11.24
CA TYR A 30 2.59 -1.54 11.10
C TYR A 30 3.20 -2.26 12.28
N ARG A 31 4.40 -2.77 12.07
CA ARG A 31 5.19 -3.45 13.08
C ARG A 31 6.66 -3.11 12.87
N VAL A 32 7.34 -2.67 13.91
CA VAL A 32 8.78 -2.45 13.87
C VAL A 32 9.48 -3.69 14.39
N VAL A 33 10.43 -4.20 13.62
CA VAL A 33 11.19 -5.39 13.96
C VAL A 33 12.68 -5.13 13.80
N ASP A 34 13.49 -5.86 14.57
CA ASP A 34 14.92 -5.91 14.30
C ASP A 34 15.17 -6.75 13.05
N VAL A 35 16.21 -6.42 12.31
CA VAL A 35 16.56 -7.13 11.07
C VAL A 35 17.99 -7.62 11.11
N THR A 36 18.23 -8.77 10.47
CA THR A 36 19.55 -9.39 10.35
C THR A 36 19.79 -9.77 8.90
N GLN A 37 20.91 -9.31 8.34
CA GLN A 37 21.33 -9.73 7.01
C GLN A 37 21.74 -11.20 7.05
N VAL A 38 21.17 -11.99 6.14
CA VAL A 38 21.51 -13.41 5.94
C VAL A 38 21.82 -13.67 4.46
N ASP A 39 22.34 -14.83 4.13
CA ASP A 39 22.78 -15.11 2.75
C ASP A 39 21.65 -14.95 1.73
N GLU A 40 20.46 -15.46 2.03
CA GLU A 40 19.31 -15.42 1.13
C GLU A 40 18.51 -14.10 1.15
N GLY A 41 18.75 -13.21 2.11
CA GLY A 41 17.98 -11.97 2.24
C GLY A 41 18.13 -11.29 3.58
N VAL A 42 17.00 -10.89 4.15
CA VAL A 42 16.93 -10.21 5.45
C VAL A 42 15.94 -10.92 6.35
N ARG A 43 16.41 -11.40 7.48
CA ARG A 43 15.57 -12.03 8.51
C ARG A 43 14.85 -10.94 9.31
N LEU A 44 13.55 -11.11 9.48
CA LEU A 44 12.72 -10.27 10.34
C LEU A 44 12.66 -10.93 11.71
N GLU A 45 13.41 -10.40 12.67
CA GLU A 45 13.54 -11.01 13.99
C GLU A 45 12.20 -10.99 14.75
N GLY A 46 11.98 -12.05 15.51
CA GLY A 46 10.71 -12.25 16.21
C GLY A 46 9.56 -12.74 15.33
N THR A 47 9.84 -13.04 14.05
CA THR A 47 8.88 -13.59 13.09
C THR A 47 9.46 -14.85 12.43
N SER A 48 8.60 -15.56 11.69
CA SER A 48 9.03 -16.71 10.88
C SER A 48 9.51 -16.31 9.48
N VAL A 49 9.54 -15.02 9.15
CA VAL A 49 9.77 -14.52 7.80
C VAL A 49 11.22 -14.09 7.59
N THR A 50 11.80 -14.55 6.49
CA THR A 50 13.03 -14.00 5.91
C THR A 50 12.68 -13.47 4.53
N LEU A 51 12.80 -12.16 4.34
CA LEU A 51 12.57 -11.52 3.04
C LEU A 51 13.73 -11.85 2.11
N LYS A 52 13.42 -12.42 0.95
CA LYS A 52 14.41 -12.99 0.05
C LYS A 52 14.86 -12.03 -1.04
N GLY A 53 16.11 -12.15 -1.42
CA GLY A 53 16.67 -11.43 -2.54
C GLY A 53 17.76 -10.43 -2.17
N ASN A 54 18.48 -9.97 -3.20
CA ASN A 54 19.57 -9.01 -3.03
C ASN A 54 19.05 -7.57 -2.94
N SER A 55 17.92 -7.27 -3.59
CA SER A 55 17.34 -5.92 -3.57
C SER A 55 16.96 -5.48 -2.16
N ILE A 56 16.31 -6.35 -1.38
CA ILE A 56 15.95 -6.03 0.01
C ILE A 56 17.19 -5.96 0.91
N LYS A 57 18.19 -6.77 0.65
CA LYS A 57 19.49 -6.71 1.36
C LYS A 57 20.14 -5.34 1.17
N GLU A 58 20.18 -4.85 -0.06
CA GLU A 58 20.75 -3.53 -0.37
C GLU A 58 19.91 -2.40 0.24
N HIS A 59 18.58 -2.51 0.17
CA HIS A 59 17.66 -1.53 0.76
C HIS A 59 17.86 -1.37 2.28
N LEU A 60 18.04 -2.48 2.99
CA LEU A 60 18.22 -2.49 4.45
C LEU A 60 19.69 -2.55 4.90
N LYS A 61 20.63 -2.33 3.98
CA LYS A 61 22.06 -2.31 4.32
C LYS A 61 22.34 -1.23 5.35
N GLY A 62 23.00 -1.66 6.45
CA GLY A 62 23.31 -0.75 7.56
C GLY A 62 22.14 -0.44 8.48
N CYS A 63 20.95 -0.96 8.20
CA CYS A 63 19.79 -0.84 9.08
C CYS A 63 19.78 -1.98 10.11
N ASN A 64 19.40 -1.66 11.33
CA ASN A 64 19.21 -2.66 12.38
C ASN A 64 17.72 -2.88 12.70
N LYS A 65 16.84 -2.02 12.21
CA LYS A 65 15.39 -2.12 12.33
C LYS A 65 14.71 -1.89 11.00
N ALA A 66 13.52 -2.44 10.86
CA ALA A 66 12.63 -2.16 9.74
C ALA A 66 11.21 -1.96 10.25
N ALA A 67 10.50 -1.02 9.66
CA ALA A 67 9.07 -0.88 9.84
C ALA A 67 8.36 -1.60 8.70
N LEU A 68 7.50 -2.54 9.05
CA LEU A 68 6.68 -3.31 8.12
C LEU A 68 5.31 -2.67 8.10
N ILE A 69 4.83 -2.24 6.94
CA ILE A 69 3.53 -1.57 6.83
C ILE A 69 2.59 -2.32 5.90
N ALA A 70 1.30 -2.27 6.23
CA ALA A 70 0.21 -2.67 5.36
C ALA A 70 -0.89 -1.62 5.45
N VAL A 71 -1.33 -1.10 4.33
CA VAL A 71 -2.25 0.02 4.23
C VAL A 71 -3.30 -0.28 3.18
N THR A 72 -4.55 0.07 3.45
CA THR A 72 -5.66 -0.08 2.50
C THR A 72 -6.61 1.10 2.62
N ILE A 73 -7.34 1.40 1.53
CA ILE A 73 -8.48 2.33 1.58
C ILE A 73 -9.82 1.61 1.46
N SER A 74 -9.79 0.30 1.63
CA SER A 74 -10.93 -0.60 1.80
C SER A 74 -11.68 -0.94 0.51
N ASP A 75 -12.59 -1.89 0.61
CA ASP A 75 -13.28 -2.51 -0.52
C ASP A 75 -14.40 -1.65 -1.13
N GLY A 76 -14.82 -0.60 -0.44
CA GLY A 76 -15.78 0.36 -0.99
C GLY A 76 -15.30 1.00 -2.30
N ILE A 77 -14.00 1.26 -2.40
CA ILE A 77 -13.37 1.76 -3.63
C ILE A 77 -13.48 0.72 -4.75
N ASP A 78 -13.21 -0.54 -4.46
CA ASP A 78 -13.28 -1.62 -5.46
C ASP A 78 -14.70 -1.74 -6.03
N ARG A 79 -15.72 -1.70 -5.15
CA ARG A 79 -17.12 -1.75 -5.57
C ARG A 79 -17.52 -0.54 -6.42
N MET A 80 -17.12 0.64 -5.99
CA MET A 80 -17.38 1.89 -6.72
C MET A 80 -16.78 1.84 -8.13
N LEU A 81 -15.51 1.43 -8.25
CA LEU A 81 -14.81 1.35 -9.53
C LEU A 81 -15.47 0.35 -10.47
N ARG A 82 -15.93 -0.81 -9.96
CA ARG A 82 -16.65 -1.79 -10.76
C ARG A 82 -17.95 -1.24 -11.34
N VAL A 83 -18.70 -0.51 -10.53
CA VAL A 83 -19.95 0.15 -10.98
C VAL A 83 -19.65 1.19 -12.06
N MET A 84 -18.63 2.01 -11.85
CA MET A 84 -18.22 3.02 -12.84
C MET A 84 -17.73 2.40 -14.14
N GLN A 85 -16.96 1.31 -14.08
CA GLN A 85 -16.50 0.59 -15.29
C GLN A 85 -17.66 0.08 -16.15
N ALA A 86 -18.77 -0.27 -15.53
CA ALA A 86 -19.95 -0.75 -16.23
C ALA A 86 -20.84 0.40 -16.78
N SER A 87 -20.76 1.60 -16.21
CA SER A 87 -21.68 2.69 -16.51
C SER A 87 -21.04 3.94 -17.11
N ASP A 88 -19.83 4.30 -16.71
CA ASP A 88 -19.11 5.49 -17.18
C ASP A 88 -17.60 5.25 -17.11
N LEU A 89 -17.04 4.78 -18.21
CA LEU A 89 -15.62 4.41 -18.27
C LEU A 89 -14.69 5.60 -18.01
N ALA A 90 -15.06 6.80 -18.43
CA ALA A 90 -14.25 8.00 -18.19
C ALA A 90 -14.18 8.32 -16.70
N LYS A 91 -15.30 8.23 -15.98
CA LYS A 91 -15.32 8.35 -14.51
C LYS A 91 -14.48 7.28 -13.84
N ALA A 92 -14.54 6.05 -14.33
CA ALA A 92 -13.77 4.94 -13.79
C ALA A 92 -12.26 5.22 -13.86
N VAL A 93 -11.76 5.68 -14.98
CA VAL A 93 -10.34 6.02 -15.18
C VAL A 93 -9.89 7.14 -14.24
N ILE A 94 -10.66 8.22 -14.17
CA ILE A 94 -10.36 9.36 -13.29
C ILE A 94 -10.35 8.91 -11.82
N SER A 95 -11.39 8.19 -11.41
CA SER A 95 -11.54 7.73 -10.02
C SER A 95 -10.48 6.71 -9.62
N ASP A 96 -10.05 5.84 -10.53
CA ASP A 96 -8.95 4.92 -10.29
C ASP A 96 -7.64 5.66 -10.01
N SER A 97 -7.33 6.68 -10.80
CA SER A 97 -6.14 7.52 -10.59
C SER A 97 -6.20 8.27 -9.26
N MET A 98 -7.37 8.80 -8.90
CA MET A 98 -7.58 9.49 -7.62
C MET A 98 -7.44 8.53 -6.43
N ALA A 99 -7.96 7.31 -6.56
CA ALA A 99 -7.83 6.29 -5.52
C ALA A 99 -6.37 5.87 -5.33
N SER A 100 -5.60 5.76 -6.41
CA SER A 100 -4.16 5.48 -6.35
C SER A 100 -3.39 6.60 -5.65
N ALA A 101 -3.73 7.85 -5.93
CA ALA A 101 -3.15 9.00 -5.23
C ALA A 101 -3.54 9.01 -3.74
N ALA A 102 -4.78 8.65 -3.44
CA ALA A 102 -5.28 8.60 -2.07
C ALA A 102 -4.53 7.57 -1.21
N ILE A 103 -4.31 6.36 -1.73
CA ILE A 103 -3.57 5.34 -0.97
C ILE A 103 -2.13 5.78 -0.71
N GLU A 104 -1.48 6.44 -1.66
CA GLU A 104 -0.13 6.97 -1.46
C GLU A 104 -0.09 8.04 -0.37
N GLN A 105 -1.09 8.93 -0.31
CA GLN A 105 -1.20 9.92 0.77
C GLN A 105 -1.40 9.26 2.14
N VAL A 106 -2.16 8.19 2.22
CA VAL A 106 -2.32 7.43 3.47
C VAL A 106 -0.99 6.81 3.89
N CYS A 107 -0.24 6.25 2.95
CA CYS A 107 1.11 5.73 3.24
C CYS A 107 2.03 6.81 3.80
N ASP A 108 2.02 8.02 3.24
CA ASP A 108 2.82 9.14 3.74
C ASP A 108 2.46 9.48 5.19
N LYS A 109 1.18 9.45 5.54
CA LYS A 109 0.72 9.69 6.91
C LYS A 109 1.15 8.59 7.88
N VAL A 110 1.12 7.34 7.44
CA VAL A 110 1.59 6.20 8.24
C VAL A 110 3.09 6.33 8.50
N GLU A 111 3.88 6.70 7.51
CA GLU A 111 5.31 6.97 7.68
C GLU A 111 5.56 8.09 8.69
N ALA A 112 4.75 9.15 8.67
CA ALA A 112 4.85 10.24 9.64
C ALA A 112 4.55 9.78 11.07
N VAL A 113 3.57 8.91 11.25
CA VAL A 113 3.26 8.30 12.57
C VAL A 113 4.45 7.49 13.08
N ILE A 114 5.05 6.66 12.22
CA ILE A 114 6.22 5.86 12.59
C ILE A 114 7.39 6.76 12.98
N LYS A 115 7.61 7.85 12.24
CA LYS A 115 8.68 8.81 12.55
C LYS A 115 8.48 9.49 13.89
N GLU A 116 7.26 9.80 14.26
CA GLU A 116 6.95 10.38 15.59
C GLU A 116 7.25 9.39 16.72
N GLU A 117 7.00 8.11 16.51
CA GLU A 117 7.28 7.06 17.51
C GLU A 117 8.77 6.74 17.62
N LEU A 118 9.51 6.87 16.53
CA LEU A 118 10.95 6.54 16.45
C LEU A 118 11.75 7.73 15.91
N PRO A 119 11.76 8.86 16.61
CA PRO A 119 12.38 10.08 16.09
C PRO A 119 13.89 9.99 15.93
N GLU A 120 14.55 9.08 16.64
CA GLU A 120 16.00 8.83 16.57
C GLU A 120 16.44 8.10 15.31
N TYR A 121 15.49 7.51 14.55
CA TYR A 121 15.79 6.79 13.31
C TYR A 121 15.52 7.63 12.08
N ASN A 122 16.35 7.48 11.06
CA ASN A 122 16.11 7.99 9.72
C ASN A 122 15.39 6.92 8.90
N GLN A 123 14.35 7.30 8.20
CA GLN A 123 13.57 6.39 7.36
C GLN A 123 14.14 6.33 5.95
N THR A 124 14.12 5.12 5.38
CA THR A 124 14.36 4.91 3.95
C THR A 124 13.05 5.11 3.16
N PHE A 125 13.09 4.92 1.85
CA PHE A 125 11.87 4.92 1.02
C PHE A 125 11.10 3.60 1.21
N ARG A 126 9.81 3.60 0.82
CA ARG A 126 8.98 2.39 0.84
C ARG A 126 9.47 1.37 -0.16
N PHE A 127 9.82 0.18 0.30
CA PHE A 127 10.21 -0.95 -0.53
C PHE A 127 9.07 -1.97 -0.55
N GLY A 128 8.37 -2.06 -1.69
CA GLY A 128 7.19 -2.93 -1.82
C GLY A 128 7.55 -4.41 -1.94
N ILE A 129 6.67 -5.26 -1.41
CA ILE A 129 6.76 -6.70 -1.63
C ILE A 129 6.51 -6.98 -3.12
N GLY A 130 7.42 -7.70 -3.75
CA GLY A 130 7.39 -7.92 -5.19
C GLY A 130 8.28 -6.97 -6.00
N TYR A 131 8.87 -5.96 -5.35
CA TYR A 131 9.80 -5.05 -6.00
C TYR A 131 11.20 -5.68 -6.11
N GLY A 132 11.91 -5.39 -7.20
CA GLY A 132 13.22 -5.98 -7.46
C GLY A 132 13.13 -7.51 -7.51
N ASP A 133 14.03 -8.17 -6.80
CA ASP A 133 14.03 -9.64 -6.67
C ASP A 133 13.37 -10.17 -5.40
N LEU A 134 12.68 -9.30 -4.65
CA LEU A 134 11.85 -9.74 -3.52
C LEU A 134 10.56 -10.38 -4.06
N PRO A 135 10.36 -11.70 -3.86
CA PRO A 135 9.25 -12.39 -4.50
C PRO A 135 7.88 -11.91 -4.02
N LEU A 136 6.96 -11.68 -4.96
CA LEU A 136 5.57 -11.36 -4.64
C LEU A 136 4.90 -12.51 -3.87
N SER A 137 5.36 -13.75 -4.05
CA SER A 137 4.86 -14.91 -3.31
C SER A 137 5.03 -14.81 -1.79
N GLN A 138 5.89 -13.91 -1.31
CA GLN A 138 6.04 -13.64 0.13
C GLN A 138 4.97 -12.70 0.70
N GLN A 139 4.08 -12.16 -0.15
CA GLN A 139 3.03 -11.22 0.28
C GLN A 139 2.13 -11.82 1.37
N GLY A 140 1.74 -13.08 1.21
CA GLY A 140 0.83 -13.76 2.15
C GLY A 140 1.42 -13.89 3.55
N GLU A 141 2.65 -14.35 3.65
CA GLU A 141 3.33 -14.47 4.96
C GLU A 141 3.63 -13.10 5.58
N PHE A 142 3.91 -12.10 4.75
CA PHE A 142 4.11 -10.72 5.20
C PHE A 142 2.82 -10.16 5.84
N LEU A 143 1.69 -10.31 5.18
CA LEU A 143 0.39 -9.89 5.73
C LEU A 143 0.05 -10.63 7.01
N LYS A 144 0.42 -11.91 7.10
CA LYS A 144 0.15 -12.75 8.26
C LYS A 144 0.89 -12.27 9.50
N ILE A 145 2.18 -11.94 9.38
CA ILE A 145 2.96 -11.44 10.53
C ILE A 145 2.51 -10.06 11.00
N LEU A 146 1.84 -9.29 10.15
CA LEU A 146 1.19 -8.02 10.50
C LEU A 146 -0.23 -8.22 11.03
N ASN A 147 -0.77 -9.43 10.97
CA ASN A 147 -2.17 -9.72 11.28
C ASN A 147 -3.15 -8.84 10.47
N ALA A 148 -2.75 -8.49 9.26
CA ALA A 148 -3.50 -7.58 8.39
C ALA A 148 -4.89 -8.09 7.99
N PRO A 149 -5.09 -9.41 7.70
CA PRO A 149 -6.42 -9.91 7.41
C PRO A 149 -7.43 -9.62 8.51
N LYS A 150 -7.05 -9.83 9.76
CA LYS A 150 -7.91 -9.61 10.92
C LYS A 150 -8.06 -8.13 11.28
N LEU A 151 -6.96 -7.37 11.26
CA LEU A 151 -6.93 -6.00 11.77
C LEU A 151 -7.48 -4.98 10.78
N ILE A 152 -7.20 -5.16 9.49
CA ILE A 152 -7.57 -4.18 8.45
C ILE A 152 -8.33 -4.78 7.26
N GLY A 153 -8.66 -6.08 7.32
CA GLY A 153 -9.39 -6.74 6.24
C GLY A 153 -8.62 -6.91 4.95
N LEU A 154 -7.28 -6.86 5.02
CA LEU A 154 -6.42 -6.98 3.85
C LEU A 154 -5.94 -8.42 3.69
N ASN A 155 -6.35 -9.03 2.58
CA ASN A 155 -6.08 -10.44 2.26
C ASN A 155 -5.37 -10.56 0.91
N ILE A 156 -4.88 -11.74 0.60
CA ILE A 156 -4.44 -12.10 -0.75
C ILE A 156 -5.35 -13.15 -1.36
N GLY A 157 -5.50 -13.08 -2.69
CA GLY A 157 -6.17 -14.10 -3.47
C GLY A 157 -5.20 -15.17 -3.96
N LYS A 158 -5.68 -15.99 -4.90
CA LYS A 158 -4.92 -17.12 -5.47
C LYS A 158 -3.68 -16.71 -6.27
N THR A 159 -3.60 -15.46 -6.71
CA THR A 159 -2.53 -14.94 -7.57
C THR A 159 -1.58 -14.00 -6.81
N ASP A 160 -1.53 -14.08 -5.48
CA ASP A 160 -0.75 -13.18 -4.62
C ASP A 160 -1.15 -11.70 -4.73
N MET A 161 -2.29 -11.41 -5.36
CA MET A 161 -2.85 -10.06 -5.46
C MET A 161 -3.65 -9.72 -4.21
N MET A 162 -3.47 -8.49 -3.73
CA MET A 162 -4.17 -8.03 -2.52
C MET A 162 -5.64 -7.69 -2.80
N THR A 163 -6.48 -7.95 -1.81
CA THR A 163 -7.88 -7.55 -1.76
C THR A 163 -8.13 -6.92 -0.39
N PRO A 164 -8.58 -5.66 -0.29
CA PRO A 164 -8.93 -4.70 -1.35
C PRO A 164 -7.76 -4.33 -2.28
N THR A 165 -8.09 -3.93 -3.52
CA THR A 165 -7.08 -3.68 -4.56
C THR A 165 -6.19 -2.47 -4.28
N LYS A 166 -6.78 -1.38 -3.78
CA LYS A 166 -6.03 -0.17 -3.43
C LYS A 166 -5.41 -0.34 -2.03
N SER A 167 -4.32 -1.08 -2.01
CA SER A 167 -3.58 -1.44 -0.81
C SER A 167 -2.09 -1.44 -1.10
N VAL A 168 -1.29 -1.20 -0.08
CA VAL A 168 0.17 -1.16 -0.17
C VAL A 168 0.75 -1.94 0.99
N THR A 169 1.74 -2.78 0.69
CA THR A 169 2.64 -3.36 1.69
C THR A 169 4.05 -2.89 1.40
N ALA A 170 4.79 -2.55 2.42
CA ALA A 170 6.15 -2.06 2.23
C ALA A 170 7.02 -2.27 3.47
N VAL A 171 8.33 -2.19 3.23
CA VAL A 171 9.39 -2.22 4.25
C VAL A 171 10.12 -0.88 4.19
N ILE A 172 10.24 -0.24 5.34
CA ILE A 172 10.89 1.06 5.48
C ILE A 172 12.08 0.96 6.41
#